data_04e5242f7e50883fb4a2795b1c317e9c
#
_entry.id   04e5242f7e50883fb4a2795b1c317e9c
#
_cell.length_a   1.000
_cell.length_b   1.000
_cell.length_c   1.000
_cell.angle_alpha   90.00
_cell.angle_beta   90.00
_cell.angle_gamma   90.00
#
_symmetry.space_group_name_H-M   'P 1'
#
loop_
_entity.id
_entity.type
_entity.pdbx_description
1 polymer ?
#
loop_
_entity_poly.entity_id
_entity_poly.type
_entity_poly.pdbx_seq_one_letter_code
_entity_poly.pdbx_strand_id
1 'polypeptide(L)'
;TTIVIKVPLLDEDDETTCKAVMTTEEARQLRDVTDEFQWACVYQQDPIPAEGLNFADELLNHFEQLPLNEDGTPAYSNYSLAVLDTTRRGKDNVSMPIFKTDGIYYYMIDVIFKKKAMTELYEEIIAKIEEHHITWLVIENNTDTSLKALLDKMLNDRGIYYCTITEKYNTKKKELRIKDNQGTMRKLLYFKPKTKYKPNSDYGRF
;
A
#
# COMPACT_ATOMS: atom_id res chain seq x y z
N THR A 1 -34.78 24.46 -9.34
CA THR A 1 -33.53 24.19 -10.09
C THR A 1 -32.39 24.77 -9.28
N THR A 2 -31.46 23.99 -8.85
CA THR A 2 -30.25 24.40 -8.15
C THR A 2 -29.20 24.73 -9.21
N ILE A 3 -28.59 25.91 -9.13
CA ILE A 3 -27.44 26.30 -9.96
C ILE A 3 -26.21 26.11 -9.11
N VAL A 4 -25.26 25.29 -9.56
CA VAL A 4 -23.95 25.13 -8.93
C VAL A 4 -22.97 25.98 -9.72
N ILE A 5 -22.30 26.90 -9.05
CA ILE A 5 -21.25 27.73 -9.64
C ILE A 5 -19.93 27.23 -9.05
N LYS A 6 -19.00 26.81 -9.91
CA LYS A 6 -17.66 26.37 -9.56
C LYS A 6 -16.67 27.46 -9.97
N VAL A 7 -15.86 27.93 -9.04
CA VAL A 7 -14.82 28.95 -9.27
C VAL A 7 -13.48 28.36 -8.77
N PRO A 8 -12.76 27.63 -9.62
CA PRO A 8 -11.47 27.05 -9.24
C PRO A 8 -10.45 28.19 -9.01
N LEU A 9 -9.43 27.92 -8.16
CA LEU A 9 -8.35 28.88 -7.95
C LEU A 9 -7.47 29.03 -9.21
N LEU A 10 -7.18 27.93 -9.90
CA LEU A 10 -6.53 27.93 -11.23
C LEU A 10 -7.53 27.45 -12.28
N ASP A 11 -7.59 28.12 -13.40
CA ASP A 11 -8.41 27.76 -14.56
C ASP A 11 -7.74 26.70 -15.44
N GLU A 12 -8.34 26.41 -16.62
CA GLU A 12 -7.83 25.42 -17.57
C GLU A 12 -6.48 25.81 -18.21
N ASP A 13 -6.15 27.10 -18.20
CA ASP A 13 -4.88 27.65 -18.69
C ASP A 13 -3.81 27.75 -17.59
N ASP A 14 -4.08 27.18 -16.41
CA ASP A 14 -3.21 27.24 -15.21
C ASP A 14 -2.97 28.67 -14.70
N GLU A 15 -3.96 29.56 -14.91
CA GLU A 15 -3.98 30.96 -14.47
C GLU A 15 -4.95 31.15 -13.30
N THR A 16 -4.59 32.01 -12.33
CA THR A 16 -5.51 32.29 -11.21
C THR A 16 -6.78 33.00 -11.67
N THR A 17 -7.92 32.48 -11.23
CA THR A 17 -9.23 33.13 -11.49
C THR A 17 -9.48 34.37 -10.61
N CYS A 18 -8.66 34.57 -9.56
CA CYS A 18 -8.84 35.64 -8.58
C CYS A 18 -7.55 36.44 -8.35
N LYS A 19 -7.06 37.14 -9.38
CA LYS A 19 -5.80 37.92 -9.35
C LYS A 19 -5.74 39.01 -8.26
N ALA A 20 -6.89 39.45 -7.76
CA ALA A 20 -6.97 40.43 -6.68
C ALA A 20 -6.65 39.83 -5.29
N VAL A 21 -6.73 38.50 -5.13
CA VAL A 21 -6.50 37.78 -3.87
C VAL A 21 -5.17 37.07 -3.88
N MET A 22 -4.81 36.43 -5.00
CA MET A 22 -3.61 35.62 -5.13
C MET A 22 -3.09 35.66 -6.57
N THR A 23 -1.80 35.85 -6.75
CA THR A 23 -1.16 35.78 -8.06
C THR A 23 -1.12 34.35 -8.58
N THR A 24 -0.97 34.17 -9.90
CA THR A 24 -0.82 32.82 -10.50
C THR A 24 0.37 32.08 -9.92
N GLU A 25 1.49 32.75 -9.70
CA GLU A 25 2.70 32.14 -9.15
C GLU A 25 2.49 31.65 -7.72
N GLU A 26 1.86 32.46 -6.86
CA GLU A 26 1.50 32.05 -5.50
C GLU A 26 0.51 30.87 -5.50
N ALA A 27 -0.45 30.85 -6.42
CA ALA A 27 -1.41 29.75 -6.54
C ALA A 27 -0.73 28.44 -6.96
N ARG A 28 0.26 28.49 -7.88
CA ARG A 28 1.07 27.34 -8.28
C ARG A 28 1.94 26.83 -7.13
N GLN A 29 2.60 27.73 -6.41
CA GLN A 29 3.40 27.36 -5.22
C GLN A 29 2.51 26.71 -4.15
N LEU A 30 1.32 27.24 -3.93
CA LEU A 30 0.35 26.67 -3.00
C LEU A 30 -0.09 25.27 -3.43
N ARG A 31 -0.30 25.04 -4.74
CA ARG A 31 -0.60 23.72 -5.29
C ARG A 31 0.52 22.72 -4.99
N ASP A 32 1.77 23.12 -5.20
CA ASP A 32 2.93 22.23 -5.07
C ASP A 32 3.17 21.74 -3.62
N VAL A 33 2.68 22.50 -2.63
CA VAL A 33 2.81 22.15 -1.20
C VAL A 33 1.52 21.59 -0.57
N THR A 34 0.39 21.65 -1.30
CA THR A 34 -0.91 21.18 -0.84
C THR A 34 -1.14 19.73 -1.27
N ASP A 35 -1.73 18.90 -0.41
CA ASP A 35 -2.13 17.56 -0.83
C ASP A 35 -3.23 17.61 -1.89
N GLU A 36 -3.20 16.63 -2.80
CA GLU A 36 -4.04 16.59 -4.00
C GLU A 36 -5.55 16.62 -3.68
N PHE A 37 -5.99 15.94 -2.61
CA PHE A 37 -7.38 15.94 -2.19
C PHE A 37 -7.79 17.31 -1.67
N GLN A 38 -6.97 17.92 -0.81
CA GLN A 38 -7.23 19.26 -0.29
C GLN A 38 -7.21 20.29 -1.42
N TRP A 39 -6.26 20.17 -2.36
CA TRP A 39 -6.21 21.03 -3.55
C TRP A 39 -7.50 20.93 -4.35
N ALA A 40 -7.91 19.72 -4.74
CA ALA A 40 -9.12 19.51 -5.52
C ALA A 40 -10.39 20.01 -4.81
N CYS A 41 -10.60 19.62 -3.54
CA CYS A 41 -11.83 19.94 -2.84
C CYS A 41 -11.93 21.41 -2.43
N VAL A 42 -10.83 22.01 -1.93
CA VAL A 42 -10.85 23.35 -1.33
C VAL A 42 -10.54 24.43 -2.36
N TYR A 43 -9.50 24.25 -3.13
CA TYR A 43 -9.02 25.28 -4.05
C TYR A 43 -9.59 25.15 -5.45
N GLN A 44 -9.80 23.94 -5.95
CA GLN A 44 -10.42 23.73 -7.26
C GLN A 44 -11.94 23.53 -7.19
N GLN A 45 -12.50 23.48 -5.98
CA GLN A 45 -13.94 23.26 -5.76
C GLN A 45 -14.47 22.03 -6.50
N ASP A 46 -13.62 21.02 -6.64
CA ASP A 46 -13.92 19.75 -7.28
C ASP A 46 -13.92 18.65 -6.22
N PRO A 47 -15.07 18.38 -5.56
CA PRO A 47 -15.12 17.38 -4.52
C PRO A 47 -14.93 16.00 -5.12
N ILE A 48 -13.71 15.49 -4.99
CA ILE A 48 -13.37 14.13 -5.36
C ILE A 48 -13.70 13.23 -4.16
N PRO A 49 -14.26 12.03 -4.35
CA PRO A 49 -14.45 11.09 -3.24
C PRO A 49 -13.13 10.84 -2.54
N ALA A 50 -13.09 10.99 -1.22
CA ALA A 50 -11.87 10.74 -0.43
C ALA A 50 -11.41 9.28 -0.47
N GLU A 51 -12.32 8.37 -0.81
CA GLU A 51 -12.04 6.95 -0.95
C GLU A 51 -11.37 6.66 -2.30
N GLY A 52 -10.22 6.01 -2.27
CA GLY A 52 -9.49 5.57 -3.47
C GLY A 52 -8.42 6.52 -4.01
N LEU A 53 -8.42 7.80 -3.64
CA LEU A 53 -7.47 8.80 -4.16
C LEU A 53 -6.01 8.58 -3.75
N ASN A 54 -5.81 8.02 -2.53
CA ASN A 54 -4.44 7.85 -2.02
C ASN A 54 -3.63 6.85 -2.85
N PHE A 55 -4.30 5.90 -3.51
CA PHE A 55 -3.68 4.81 -4.25
C PHE A 55 -4.45 4.50 -5.55
N ALA A 56 -4.91 5.54 -6.27
CA ALA A 56 -5.43 5.36 -7.62
C ALA A 56 -4.38 4.65 -8.50
N ASP A 57 -4.81 3.74 -9.34
CA ASP A 57 -3.92 2.87 -10.13
C ASP A 57 -2.95 3.66 -11.01
N GLU A 58 -3.38 4.83 -11.51
CA GLU A 58 -2.59 5.76 -12.31
C GLU A 58 -1.42 6.39 -11.54
N LEU A 59 -1.51 6.38 -10.21
CA LEU A 59 -0.49 6.93 -9.30
C LEU A 59 0.45 5.88 -8.74
N LEU A 60 0.23 4.60 -9.08
CA LEU A 60 1.05 3.48 -8.63
C LEU A 60 2.11 3.12 -9.67
N ASN A 61 3.29 2.74 -9.20
CA ASN A 61 4.30 2.19 -10.10
C ASN A 61 3.99 0.72 -10.40
N HIS A 62 4.26 0.31 -11.63
CA HIS A 62 4.06 -1.07 -12.06
C HIS A 62 5.38 -1.69 -12.54
N PHE A 63 5.50 -3.01 -12.41
CA PHE A 63 6.63 -3.77 -12.92
C PHE A 63 6.15 -4.95 -13.78
N GLU A 64 6.69 -5.08 -14.97
CA GLU A 64 6.41 -6.22 -15.86
C GLU A 64 7.21 -7.45 -15.47
N GLN A 65 8.44 -7.24 -15.02
CA GLN A 65 9.34 -8.26 -14.49
C GLN A 65 10.20 -7.68 -13.38
N LEU A 66 10.66 -8.53 -12.47
CA LEU A 66 11.57 -8.12 -11.41
C LEU A 66 12.91 -7.64 -12.02
N PRO A 67 13.59 -6.66 -11.41
CA PRO A 67 14.79 -6.07 -11.96
C PRO A 67 15.91 -7.10 -12.10
N LEU A 68 16.65 -6.99 -13.21
CA LEU A 68 17.85 -7.79 -13.49
C LEU A 68 19.05 -6.86 -13.63
N ASN A 69 20.23 -7.37 -13.27
CA ASN A 69 21.50 -6.74 -13.56
C ASN A 69 21.83 -6.82 -15.06
N GLU A 70 22.84 -6.11 -15.54
CA GLU A 70 23.27 -6.14 -16.93
C GLU A 70 23.69 -7.54 -17.42
N ASP A 71 24.17 -8.39 -16.52
CA ASP A 71 24.52 -9.78 -16.79
C ASP A 71 23.33 -10.77 -16.76
N GLY A 72 22.11 -10.26 -16.55
CA GLY A 72 20.88 -11.05 -16.46
C GLY A 72 20.64 -11.71 -15.10
N THR A 73 21.51 -11.51 -14.11
CA THR A 73 21.28 -12.01 -12.75
C THR A 73 20.25 -11.15 -12.01
N PRO A 74 19.52 -11.70 -11.01
CA PRO A 74 18.56 -10.92 -10.23
C PRO A 74 19.20 -9.71 -9.55
N ALA A 75 18.66 -8.51 -9.79
CA ALA A 75 19.03 -7.28 -9.10
C ALA A 75 18.20 -7.08 -7.82
N TYR A 76 17.60 -8.12 -7.29
CA TYR A 76 16.77 -8.12 -6.09
C TYR A 76 17.20 -9.24 -5.13
N SER A 77 16.83 -9.11 -3.85
CA SER A 77 17.16 -10.10 -2.84
C SER A 77 16.50 -11.46 -3.10
N ASN A 78 17.22 -12.53 -2.81
CA ASN A 78 16.67 -13.90 -2.87
C ASN A 78 15.59 -14.16 -1.80
N TYR A 79 15.56 -13.37 -0.73
CA TYR A 79 14.54 -13.43 0.31
C TYR A 79 13.38 -12.48 0.03
N SER A 80 12.26 -12.74 0.67
CA SER A 80 11.08 -11.87 0.66
C SER A 80 10.78 -11.35 2.05
N LEU A 81 10.03 -10.28 2.11
CA LEU A 81 9.45 -9.74 3.34
C LEU A 81 7.93 -9.61 3.21
N ALA A 82 7.22 -9.71 4.31
CA ALA A 82 5.78 -9.58 4.34
C ALA A 82 5.29 -8.77 5.54
N VAL A 83 4.12 -8.16 5.38
CA VAL A 83 3.42 -7.45 6.46
C VAL A 83 2.05 -8.07 6.62
N LEU A 84 1.74 -8.59 7.80
CA LEU A 84 0.44 -9.19 8.11
C LEU A 84 -0.40 -8.21 8.92
N ASP A 85 -1.46 -7.68 8.30
CA ASP A 85 -2.52 -6.92 8.97
C ASP A 85 -3.62 -7.91 9.36
N THR A 86 -3.83 -8.08 10.67
CA THR A 86 -4.78 -9.03 11.22
C THR A 86 -6.12 -8.37 11.47
N THR A 87 -7.20 -9.11 11.26
CA THR A 87 -8.54 -8.61 11.55
C THR A 87 -9.09 -9.19 12.84
N ARG A 88 -9.84 -8.37 13.55
CA ARG A 88 -10.65 -8.84 14.69
C ARG A 88 -11.92 -9.50 14.16
N ARG A 89 -12.12 -10.80 14.43
CA ARG A 89 -13.39 -11.54 14.23
C ARG A 89 -13.83 -11.74 12.78
N GLY A 90 -12.91 -11.71 11.79
CA GLY A 90 -13.26 -12.02 10.39
C GLY A 90 -14.25 -11.05 9.73
N LYS A 91 -14.44 -9.84 10.29
CA LYS A 91 -15.32 -8.81 9.70
C LYS A 91 -14.68 -8.09 8.53
N ASP A 92 -13.36 -7.86 8.60
CA ASP A 92 -12.56 -7.22 7.58
C ASP A 92 -11.66 -8.24 6.87
N ASN A 93 -10.97 -7.85 5.82
CA ASN A 93 -10.01 -8.72 5.16
C ASN A 93 -8.72 -8.84 5.98
N VAL A 94 -8.21 -10.05 6.12
CA VAL A 94 -6.81 -10.28 6.48
C VAL A 94 -5.97 -9.94 5.26
N SER A 95 -4.92 -9.17 5.45
CA SER A 95 -4.02 -8.72 4.39
C SER A 95 -2.58 -9.10 4.72
N MET A 96 -1.91 -9.81 3.80
CA MET A 96 -0.49 -10.12 3.90
C MET A 96 0.20 -9.92 2.55
N PRO A 97 0.49 -8.66 2.14
CA PRO A 97 1.31 -8.41 0.97
C PRO A 97 2.75 -8.90 1.17
N ILE A 98 3.31 -9.48 0.10
CA ILE A 98 4.64 -10.08 0.07
C ILE A 98 5.49 -9.35 -0.96
N PHE A 99 6.69 -8.95 -0.55
CA PHE A 99 7.57 -8.11 -1.34
C PHE A 99 8.96 -8.72 -1.51
N LYS A 100 9.55 -8.48 -2.68
CA LYS A 100 10.99 -8.50 -2.89
C LYS A 100 11.55 -7.07 -2.91
N THR A 101 12.82 -6.90 -2.67
CA THR A 101 13.48 -5.59 -2.68
C THR A 101 14.86 -5.67 -3.33
N ASP A 102 15.23 -4.60 -4.02
CA ASP A 102 16.59 -4.35 -4.50
C ASP A 102 17.42 -3.49 -3.53
N GLY A 103 16.85 -3.20 -2.34
CA GLY A 103 17.44 -2.34 -1.31
C GLY A 103 16.90 -0.90 -1.36
N ILE A 104 16.22 -0.49 -2.43
CA ILE A 104 15.62 0.83 -2.60
C ILE A 104 14.10 0.68 -2.80
N TYR A 105 13.68 -0.15 -3.75
CA TYR A 105 12.29 -0.35 -4.12
C TYR A 105 11.75 -1.68 -3.60
N TYR A 106 10.44 -1.75 -3.47
CA TYR A 106 9.72 -2.93 -3.00
C TYR A 106 8.71 -3.37 -4.06
N TYR A 107 8.85 -4.58 -4.54
CA TYR A 107 8.05 -5.19 -5.60
C TYR A 107 7.06 -6.17 -4.97
N MET A 108 5.77 -5.84 -4.99
CA MET A 108 4.74 -6.72 -4.45
C MET A 108 4.54 -7.92 -5.38
N ILE A 109 5.06 -9.06 -4.97
CA ILE A 109 5.06 -10.29 -5.79
C ILE A 109 3.83 -11.15 -5.56
N ASP A 110 3.24 -11.11 -4.37
CA ASP A 110 2.05 -11.88 -4.00
C ASP A 110 1.34 -11.24 -2.80
N VAL A 111 0.14 -11.75 -2.47
CA VAL A 111 -0.63 -11.29 -1.32
C VAL A 111 -1.65 -12.35 -0.87
N ILE A 112 -1.89 -12.45 0.43
CA ILE A 112 -3.12 -13.03 0.98
C ILE A 112 -4.07 -11.85 1.22
N PHE A 113 -5.28 -11.89 0.63
CA PHE A 113 -6.32 -10.90 0.85
C PHE A 113 -7.68 -11.56 0.96
N LYS A 114 -8.05 -11.93 2.19
CA LYS A 114 -9.23 -12.79 2.43
C LYS A 114 -10.04 -12.36 3.63
N LYS A 115 -11.36 -12.42 3.47
CA LYS A 115 -12.32 -12.23 4.54
C LYS A 115 -12.57 -13.56 5.25
N LYS A 116 -11.63 -13.97 6.09
CA LYS A 116 -11.64 -15.20 6.86
C LYS A 116 -11.15 -14.99 8.28
N ALA A 117 -11.47 -15.92 9.18
CA ALA A 117 -10.87 -15.92 10.50
C ALA A 117 -9.37 -16.27 10.40
N MET A 118 -8.53 -15.68 11.27
CA MET A 118 -7.10 -15.96 11.28
C MET A 118 -6.77 -17.45 11.42
N THR A 119 -7.56 -18.18 12.21
CA THR A 119 -7.40 -19.63 12.41
C THR A 119 -7.52 -20.46 11.14
N GLU A 120 -8.24 -19.97 10.14
CA GLU A 120 -8.39 -20.62 8.84
C GLU A 120 -7.25 -20.30 7.87
N LEU A 121 -6.40 -19.32 8.21
CA LEU A 121 -5.32 -18.82 7.35
C LEU A 121 -3.91 -19.19 7.81
N TYR A 122 -3.76 -19.77 9.00
CA TYR A 122 -2.41 -20.10 9.52
C TYR A 122 -1.62 -20.98 8.56
N GLU A 123 -2.22 -22.06 8.05
CA GLU A 123 -1.58 -22.96 7.11
C GLU A 123 -1.19 -22.28 5.81
N GLU A 124 -2.04 -21.38 5.30
CA GLU A 124 -1.76 -20.61 4.09
C GLU A 124 -0.63 -19.61 4.33
N ILE A 125 -0.61 -18.95 5.48
CA ILE A 125 0.48 -18.03 5.85
C ILE A 125 1.81 -18.77 5.88
N ILE A 126 1.87 -19.93 6.53
CA ILE A 126 3.08 -20.75 6.59
C ILE A 126 3.50 -21.24 5.19
N ALA A 127 2.53 -21.68 4.36
CA ALA A 127 2.81 -22.09 2.99
C ALA A 127 3.40 -20.93 2.15
N LYS A 128 2.89 -19.70 2.32
CA LYS A 128 3.43 -18.51 1.66
C LYS A 128 4.82 -18.12 2.15
N ILE A 129 5.10 -18.32 3.44
CA ILE A 129 6.46 -18.12 3.99
C ILE A 129 7.45 -19.06 3.30
N GLU A 130 7.09 -20.31 3.14
CA GLU A 130 7.92 -21.32 2.48
C GLU A 130 8.04 -21.05 0.97
N GLU A 131 6.91 -20.86 0.26
CA GLU A 131 6.86 -20.63 -1.18
C GLU A 131 7.72 -19.44 -1.62
N HIS A 132 7.63 -18.31 -0.91
CA HIS A 132 8.33 -17.07 -1.26
C HIS A 132 9.64 -16.86 -0.50
N HIS A 133 10.05 -17.81 0.33
CA HIS A 133 11.24 -17.71 1.19
C HIS A 133 11.23 -16.39 2.00
N ILE A 134 10.13 -16.17 2.74
CA ILE A 134 9.97 -14.96 3.55
C ILE A 134 10.88 -15.04 4.76
N THR A 135 11.86 -14.15 4.85
CA THR A 135 12.81 -14.10 5.96
C THR A 135 12.39 -13.11 7.05
N TRP A 136 11.49 -12.20 6.73
CA TRP A 136 10.98 -11.23 7.68
C TRP A 136 9.47 -11.04 7.53
N LEU A 137 8.72 -11.41 8.55
CA LEU A 137 7.28 -11.19 8.68
C LEU A 137 7.03 -10.16 9.78
N VAL A 138 6.42 -9.04 9.43
CA VAL A 138 5.94 -8.03 10.38
C VAL A 138 4.46 -8.24 10.62
N ILE A 139 4.05 -8.48 11.85
CA ILE A 139 2.63 -8.56 12.24
C ILE A 139 2.20 -7.21 12.80
N GLU A 140 1.20 -6.57 12.19
CA GLU A 140 0.51 -5.45 12.81
C GLU A 140 -0.45 -6.00 13.87
N ASN A 141 0.03 -6.03 15.11
CA ASN A 141 -0.70 -6.64 16.23
C ASN A 141 -1.21 -5.55 17.17
N ASN A 142 -2.51 -5.33 17.15
CA ASN A 142 -3.15 -4.40 18.09
C ASN A 142 -3.85 -5.11 19.25
N THR A 143 -3.90 -6.45 19.28
CA THR A 143 -4.78 -7.14 20.23
C THR A 143 -4.46 -8.59 20.57
N ASP A 144 -3.72 -9.31 19.79
CA ASP A 144 -3.46 -10.74 20.03
C ASP A 144 -1.97 -11.04 20.13
N THR A 145 -1.47 -11.08 21.37
CA THR A 145 -0.07 -11.38 21.66
C THR A 145 0.29 -12.87 21.47
N SER A 146 -0.68 -13.73 21.20
CA SER A 146 -0.45 -15.19 21.02
C SER A 146 -0.12 -15.57 19.60
N LEU A 147 -0.49 -14.75 18.61
CA LEU A 147 -0.35 -15.07 17.18
C LEU A 147 1.12 -15.30 16.78
N LYS A 148 2.03 -14.42 17.21
CA LYS A 148 3.46 -14.57 16.94
C LYS A 148 3.98 -15.91 17.45
N ALA A 149 3.71 -16.24 18.72
CA ALA A 149 4.18 -17.48 19.34
C ALA A 149 3.61 -18.72 18.64
N LEU A 150 2.36 -18.67 18.17
CA LEU A 150 1.74 -19.74 17.41
C LEU A 150 2.42 -19.94 16.05
N LEU A 151 2.63 -18.87 15.29
CA LEU A 151 3.29 -18.95 13.99
C LEU A 151 4.76 -19.38 14.13
N ASP A 152 5.50 -18.87 15.13
CA ASP A 152 6.87 -19.31 15.44
C ASP A 152 6.90 -20.81 15.71
N LYS A 153 5.95 -21.33 16.51
CA LYS A 153 5.84 -22.77 16.75
C LYS A 153 5.58 -23.55 15.46
N MET A 154 4.61 -23.12 14.63
CA MET A 154 4.29 -23.79 13.38
C MET A 154 5.46 -23.82 12.40
N LEU A 155 6.25 -22.74 12.32
CA LEU A 155 7.47 -22.68 11.53
C LEU A 155 8.52 -23.66 12.03
N ASN A 156 8.75 -23.69 13.34
CA ASN A 156 9.70 -24.62 13.98
C ASN A 156 9.29 -26.08 13.75
N ASP A 157 8.01 -26.41 13.88
CA ASP A 157 7.48 -27.77 13.65
C ASP A 157 7.70 -28.24 12.20
N ARG A 158 7.87 -27.29 11.24
CA ARG A 158 8.20 -27.55 9.83
C ARG A 158 9.69 -27.42 9.49
N GLY A 159 10.53 -27.13 10.48
CA GLY A 159 11.97 -26.92 10.26
C GLY A 159 12.30 -25.61 9.54
N ILE A 160 11.40 -24.62 9.53
CA ILE A 160 11.61 -23.30 8.92
C ILE A 160 12.18 -22.35 9.97
N TYR A 161 13.49 -22.15 9.95
CA TYR A 161 14.21 -21.32 10.93
C TYR A 161 14.71 -19.99 10.36
N TYR A 162 14.53 -19.75 9.07
CA TYR A 162 15.01 -18.53 8.40
C TYR A 162 14.05 -17.35 8.49
N CYS A 163 12.80 -17.55 8.91
CA CYS A 163 11.82 -16.49 9.02
C CYS A 163 11.82 -15.85 10.41
N THR A 164 12.11 -14.55 10.47
CA THR A 164 12.00 -13.78 11.72
C THR A 164 10.63 -13.09 11.77
N ILE A 165 9.85 -13.35 12.82
CA ILE A 165 8.56 -12.69 13.04
C ILE A 165 8.74 -11.55 14.05
N THR A 166 8.33 -10.34 13.66
CA THR A 166 8.31 -9.16 14.52
C THR A 166 6.89 -8.62 14.64
N GLU A 167 6.57 -8.03 15.79
CA GLU A 167 5.27 -7.40 16.04
C GLU A 167 5.42 -5.88 16.05
N LYS A 168 4.48 -5.20 15.42
CA LYS A 168 4.41 -3.74 15.40
C LYS A 168 3.06 -3.29 15.94
N TYR A 169 3.10 -2.43 16.93
CA TYR A 169 1.92 -1.80 17.51
C TYR A 169 1.76 -0.39 16.96
N ASN A 170 0.57 -0.06 16.48
CA ASN A 170 0.27 1.26 15.95
C ASN A 170 -0.73 1.98 16.85
N THR A 171 -0.33 3.16 17.35
CA THR A 171 -1.17 4.03 18.18
C THR A 171 -1.85 5.14 17.37
N LYS A 172 -1.30 5.51 16.22
CA LYS A 172 -1.89 6.52 15.31
C LYS A 172 -3.07 5.93 14.55
N LYS A 173 -4.09 6.77 14.29
CA LYS A 173 -5.22 6.41 13.42
C LYS A 173 -4.73 5.99 12.03
N LYS A 174 -5.40 4.98 11.43
CA LYS A 174 -5.01 4.39 10.13
C LYS A 174 -4.98 5.44 9.02
N GLU A 175 -5.98 6.31 8.95
CA GLU A 175 -6.08 7.35 7.92
C GLU A 175 -4.89 8.32 7.99
N LEU A 176 -4.48 8.73 9.20
CA LEU A 176 -3.32 9.61 9.37
C LEU A 176 -2.02 8.93 8.94
N ARG A 177 -1.85 7.64 9.27
CA ARG A 177 -0.67 6.89 8.83
C ARG A 177 -0.58 6.76 7.32
N ILE A 178 -1.73 6.52 6.66
CA ILE A 178 -1.82 6.45 5.20
C ILE A 178 -1.44 7.81 4.60
N LYS A 179 -2.03 8.90 5.08
CA LYS A 179 -1.74 10.26 4.60
C LYS A 179 -0.26 10.63 4.78
N ASP A 180 0.31 10.37 5.95
CA ASP A 180 1.70 10.69 6.27
C ASP A 180 2.71 9.95 5.36
N ASN A 181 2.36 8.75 4.88
CA ASN A 181 3.28 7.86 4.17
C ASN A 181 2.95 7.70 2.67
N GLN A 182 1.82 8.20 2.17
CA GLN A 182 1.37 7.95 0.79
C GLN A 182 2.42 8.35 -0.26
N GLY A 183 3.06 9.51 -0.10
CA GLY A 183 4.09 9.97 -1.04
C GLY A 183 5.31 9.05 -1.08
N THR A 184 5.74 8.53 0.08
CA THR A 184 6.83 7.56 0.18
C THR A 184 6.42 6.22 -0.42
N MET A 185 5.21 5.75 -0.13
CA MET A 185 4.69 4.48 -0.67
C MET A 185 4.58 4.54 -2.20
N ARG A 186 4.04 5.62 -2.78
CA ARG A 186 3.97 5.82 -4.23
C ARG A 186 5.35 5.81 -4.90
N LYS A 187 6.39 6.29 -4.23
CA LYS A 187 7.76 6.31 -4.78
C LYS A 187 8.44 4.96 -4.70
N LEU A 188 8.20 4.21 -3.63
CA LEU A 188 8.99 3.00 -3.31
C LEU A 188 8.28 1.69 -3.67
N LEU A 189 6.94 1.66 -3.75
CA LEU A 189 6.19 0.43 -4.00
C LEU A 189 5.90 0.25 -5.49
N TYR A 190 6.10 -0.96 -5.97
CA TYR A 190 5.80 -1.40 -7.32
C TYR A 190 4.84 -2.57 -7.29
N PHE A 191 3.84 -2.56 -8.18
CA PHE A 191 2.77 -3.54 -8.27
C PHE A 191 2.79 -4.26 -9.61
N LYS A 192 2.20 -5.45 -9.69
CA LYS A 192 1.97 -6.12 -10.97
C LYS A 192 0.92 -5.35 -11.76
N PRO A 193 1.07 -5.16 -13.08
CA PRO A 193 0.02 -4.57 -13.90
C PRO A 193 -1.20 -5.50 -13.99
N LYS A 194 -2.36 -4.94 -14.27
CA LYS A 194 -3.65 -5.68 -14.35
C LYS A 194 -3.63 -6.88 -15.29
N THR A 195 -2.73 -6.88 -16.25
CA THR A 195 -2.52 -7.99 -17.20
C THR A 195 -1.88 -9.24 -16.58
N LYS A 196 -1.26 -9.12 -15.42
CA LYS A 196 -0.48 -10.19 -14.78
C LYS A 196 -1.24 -10.95 -13.67
N TYR A 197 -2.48 -10.57 -13.36
CA TYR A 197 -3.29 -11.24 -12.35
C TYR A 197 -4.77 -11.27 -12.73
N LYS A 198 -5.52 -12.21 -12.12
CA LYS A 198 -6.97 -12.30 -12.32
C LYS A 198 -7.67 -11.30 -11.39
N PRO A 199 -8.70 -10.55 -11.84
CA PRO A 199 -9.43 -9.59 -11.00
C PRO A 199 -9.99 -10.19 -9.71
N ASN A 200 -10.41 -11.46 -9.73
CA ASN A 200 -10.98 -12.15 -8.56
C ASN A 200 -9.94 -12.90 -7.71
N SER A 201 -8.64 -12.82 -8.05
CA SER A 201 -7.57 -13.33 -7.19
C SER A 201 -7.39 -12.45 -5.95
N ASP A 202 -6.65 -12.94 -4.95
CA ASP A 202 -6.31 -12.13 -3.79
C ASP A 202 -5.58 -10.85 -4.22
N TYR A 203 -4.67 -10.94 -5.19
CA TYR A 203 -3.95 -9.80 -5.74
C TYR A 203 -4.86 -8.78 -6.45
N GLY A 204 -5.86 -9.26 -7.19
CA GLY A 204 -6.80 -8.38 -7.92
C GLY A 204 -7.85 -7.70 -7.04
N ARG A 205 -8.05 -8.21 -5.82
CA ARG A 205 -8.98 -7.66 -4.82
C ARG A 205 -8.29 -6.80 -3.77
N PHE A 206 -6.98 -6.93 -3.65
CA PHE A 206 -6.14 -6.12 -2.78
C PHE A 206 -6.02 -4.69 -3.31
#